data_87c1dc288fae7970672ddfdc52a086b3
#
_entry.id   87c1dc288fae7970672ddfdc52a086b3
#
_cell.length_a   1.000
_cell.length_b   1.000
_cell.length_c   1.000
_cell.angle_alpha   90.00
_cell.angle_beta   90.00
_cell.angle_gamma   90.00
#
_symmetry.space_group_name_H-M   'P 1'
#
loop_
_entity.id
_entity.type
_entity.pdbx_description
1 polymer ?
#
loop_
_entity_poly.entity_id
_entity_poly.type
_entity_poly.pdbx_seq_one_letter_code
_entity_poly.pdbx_strand_id
1 'polypeptide(L)'
;KTLCRSRKFGIGQEVLFPNLTDLQVIDLEDPYYYLNVDGERLKLESVKHLRQQSLFQEACMVQLKNRPPTLKEKDWVHITNILLNNAEVTEPAEGLRTEDQLHNHLQEYCLNRTQLDSKEDLPRGGTWTNNGYHHFVFDKFYHNHLMRKRWDLGYSRTAEMLREKCGCTDKRIGKNKLSVYVVEEFEKKTEEYKQKILKEETPY
;
A
#
# COMPACT_ATOMS: atom_id res chain seq x y z
N LYS A 1 -46.02 -5.64 25.67
CA LYS A 1 -45.56 -4.23 25.84
C LYS A 1 -44.62 -3.78 24.72
N THR A 2 -43.78 -4.66 24.15
CA THR A 2 -42.80 -4.36 23.11
C THR A 2 -43.42 -4.07 21.76
N LEU A 3 -44.46 -4.81 21.37
CA LEU A 3 -45.20 -4.65 20.09
C LEU A 3 -45.91 -3.30 19.96
N CYS A 4 -46.42 -2.75 21.08
CA CYS A 4 -47.09 -1.44 21.09
C CYS A 4 -46.07 -0.28 20.89
N ARG A 5 -44.84 -0.38 21.40
CA ARG A 5 -43.82 0.64 21.22
C ARG A 5 -43.28 0.66 19.78
N SER A 6 -43.05 -0.51 19.19
CA SER A 6 -42.57 -0.61 17.82
C SER A 6 -43.58 -0.05 16.82
N ARG A 7 -44.88 -0.30 16.97
CA ARG A 7 -45.91 0.29 16.10
C ARG A 7 -46.06 1.80 16.24
N LYS A 8 -45.92 2.33 17.47
CA LYS A 8 -46.07 3.78 17.75
C LYS A 8 -44.92 4.62 17.20
N PHE A 9 -43.71 4.06 17.14
CA PHE A 9 -42.50 4.78 16.74
C PHE A 9 -41.91 4.27 15.43
N GLY A 10 -42.57 3.37 14.70
CA GLY A 10 -42.05 2.79 13.45
C GLY A 10 -40.83 1.87 13.64
N ILE A 11 -40.49 1.53 14.89
CA ILE A 11 -39.34 0.66 15.21
C ILE A 11 -39.89 -0.77 15.30
N GLY A 12 -39.85 -1.50 14.21
CA GLY A 12 -40.58 -2.77 14.09
C GLY A 12 -39.77 -4.04 13.92
N GLN A 13 -38.47 -3.98 13.86
CA GLN A 13 -37.64 -5.19 13.72
C GLN A 13 -36.67 -5.31 14.87
N GLU A 14 -36.52 -6.51 15.42
CA GLU A 14 -35.34 -6.86 16.26
C GLU A 14 -34.14 -6.76 15.36
N VAL A 15 -33.27 -5.83 15.67
CA VAL A 15 -31.98 -5.70 14.96
C VAL A 15 -31.13 -6.89 15.42
N LEU A 16 -31.09 -7.92 14.61
CA LEU A 16 -30.21 -9.05 14.82
C LEU A 16 -28.77 -8.63 14.55
N PHE A 17 -27.83 -9.29 15.23
CA PHE A 17 -26.43 -9.08 14.93
C PHE A 17 -26.12 -9.63 13.52
N PRO A 18 -25.40 -8.88 12.67
CA PRO A 18 -25.13 -9.32 11.31
C PRO A 18 -24.28 -10.57 11.25
N ASN A 19 -24.41 -11.34 10.17
CA ASN A 19 -23.55 -12.45 9.89
C ASN A 19 -22.19 -11.96 9.42
N LEU A 20 -21.11 -12.35 10.11
CA LEU A 20 -19.74 -11.97 9.80
C LEU A 20 -19.01 -13.17 9.21
N THR A 21 -18.51 -13.04 7.99
CA THR A 21 -17.80 -14.10 7.28
C THR A 21 -16.61 -13.54 6.50
N ASP A 22 -15.76 -14.44 6.00
CA ASP A 22 -14.76 -14.16 4.96
C ASP A 22 -13.80 -13.00 5.33
N LEU A 23 -13.16 -13.11 6.50
CA LEU A 23 -12.14 -12.15 6.88
C LEU A 23 -10.90 -12.36 6.01
N GLN A 24 -10.58 -11.34 5.21
CA GLN A 24 -9.36 -11.29 4.39
C GLN A 24 -8.39 -10.29 5.00
N VAL A 25 -7.12 -10.67 5.09
CA VAL A 25 -6.02 -9.83 5.55
C VAL A 25 -5.15 -9.50 4.36
N ILE A 26 -5.00 -8.23 4.04
CA ILE A 26 -4.07 -7.80 2.98
C ILE A 26 -2.71 -7.60 3.61
N ASP A 27 -1.74 -8.42 3.19
CA ASP A 27 -0.39 -8.49 3.74
C ASP A 27 0.48 -7.31 3.29
N LEU A 28 0.40 -6.23 4.05
CA LEU A 28 1.21 -5.01 3.90
C LEU A 28 1.96 -4.71 5.20
N GLU A 29 2.89 -3.78 5.18
CA GLU A 29 3.58 -3.29 6.40
C GLU A 29 2.55 -2.78 7.44
N ASP A 30 1.51 -2.06 6.97
CA ASP A 30 0.31 -1.73 7.73
C ASP A 30 -0.87 -2.52 7.13
N PRO A 31 -1.19 -3.71 7.65
CA PRO A 31 -2.22 -4.55 7.09
C PRO A 31 -3.61 -3.95 7.29
N TYR A 32 -4.44 -4.04 6.27
CA TYR A 32 -5.86 -3.75 6.37
C TYR A 32 -6.68 -5.01 6.08
N TYR A 33 -7.95 -4.96 6.45
CA TYR A 33 -8.80 -6.13 6.49
C TYR A 33 -10.07 -5.89 5.68
N TYR A 34 -10.54 -6.92 5.03
CA TYR A 34 -11.89 -6.96 4.49
C TYR A 34 -12.70 -8.00 5.23
N LEU A 35 -13.92 -7.63 5.60
CA LEU A 35 -14.88 -8.49 6.29
C LEU A 35 -16.20 -8.46 5.55
N ASN A 36 -16.82 -9.60 5.36
CA ASN A 36 -18.16 -9.69 4.82
C ASN A 36 -19.18 -9.55 5.97
N VAL A 37 -20.07 -8.59 5.87
CA VAL A 37 -21.12 -8.26 6.86
C VAL A 37 -22.46 -8.36 6.16
N ASP A 38 -23.23 -9.40 6.41
CA ASP A 38 -24.52 -9.70 5.73
C ASP A 38 -24.43 -9.69 4.18
N GLY A 39 -23.28 -10.10 3.62
CA GLY A 39 -23.04 -10.11 2.18
C GLY A 39 -22.43 -8.81 1.62
N GLU A 40 -22.30 -7.77 2.41
CA GLU A 40 -21.64 -6.54 2.03
C GLU A 40 -20.18 -6.50 2.52
N ARG A 41 -19.28 -6.01 1.67
CA ARG A 41 -17.85 -5.95 1.98
C ARG A 41 -17.51 -4.71 2.78
N LEU A 42 -16.98 -4.89 4.00
CA LEU A 42 -16.54 -3.84 4.90
C LEU A 42 -15.01 -3.79 4.92
N LYS A 43 -14.43 -2.61 4.70
CA LYS A 43 -13.00 -2.37 4.87
C LYS A 43 -12.70 -1.92 6.30
N LEU A 44 -11.73 -2.57 6.94
CA LEU A 44 -11.23 -2.22 8.27
C LEU A 44 -9.75 -1.84 8.14
N GLU A 45 -9.40 -0.63 8.55
CA GLU A 45 -8.05 -0.08 8.35
C GLU A 45 -7.01 -0.63 9.33
N SER A 46 -7.42 -1.33 10.37
CA SER A 46 -6.50 -1.95 11.31
C SER A 46 -7.19 -3.03 12.15
N VAL A 47 -6.40 -3.89 12.77
CA VAL A 47 -6.88 -4.91 13.74
C VAL A 47 -7.63 -4.29 14.94
N LYS A 48 -7.47 -3.01 15.21
CA LYS A 48 -8.19 -2.31 16.29
C LYS A 48 -9.71 -2.39 16.10
N HIS A 49 -10.19 -2.38 14.86
CA HIS A 49 -11.62 -2.52 14.54
C HIS A 49 -12.18 -3.90 14.95
N LEU A 50 -11.35 -4.94 14.95
CA LEU A 50 -11.72 -6.27 15.43
C LEU A 50 -11.61 -6.37 16.96
N ARG A 51 -10.65 -5.68 17.58
CA ARG A 51 -10.49 -5.67 19.03
C ARG A 51 -11.56 -4.85 19.77
N GLN A 52 -11.97 -3.73 19.17
CA GLN A 52 -12.89 -2.79 19.78
C GLN A 52 -14.20 -2.74 18.99
N GLN A 53 -15.26 -3.31 19.55
CA GLN A 53 -16.57 -3.36 18.90
C GLN A 53 -17.10 -1.98 18.51
N SER A 54 -16.80 -0.94 19.26
CA SER A 54 -17.19 0.44 18.94
C SER A 54 -16.62 0.93 17.62
N LEU A 55 -15.33 0.63 17.34
CA LEU A 55 -14.69 0.98 16.07
C LEU A 55 -15.26 0.17 14.89
N PHE A 56 -15.58 -1.09 15.12
CA PHE A 56 -16.29 -1.90 14.14
C PHE A 56 -17.66 -1.32 13.80
N GLN A 57 -18.46 -0.95 14.82
CA GLN A 57 -19.74 -0.30 14.64
C GLN A 57 -19.64 1.02 13.88
N GLU A 58 -18.60 1.82 14.17
CA GLU A 58 -18.32 3.06 13.45
C GLU A 58 -18.02 2.80 11.97
N ALA A 59 -17.16 1.82 11.67
CA ALA A 59 -16.87 1.42 10.30
C ALA A 59 -18.16 0.97 9.55
N CYS A 60 -19.03 0.18 10.20
CA CYS A 60 -20.31 -0.21 9.64
C CYS A 60 -21.21 1.00 9.38
N MET A 61 -21.30 1.95 10.31
CA MET A 61 -22.09 3.16 10.12
C MET A 61 -21.61 4.01 8.94
N VAL A 62 -20.31 4.15 8.80
CA VAL A 62 -19.71 4.96 7.73
C VAL A 62 -19.90 4.31 6.36
N GLN A 63 -19.60 3.02 6.25
CA GLN A 63 -19.56 2.32 4.95
C GLN A 63 -20.89 1.67 4.58
N LEU A 64 -21.54 0.97 5.52
CA LEU A 64 -22.78 0.20 5.28
C LEU A 64 -24.05 0.94 5.70
N LYS A 65 -23.91 2.15 6.29
CA LYS A 65 -25.04 2.94 6.81
C LYS A 65 -25.92 2.21 7.83
N ASN A 66 -25.36 1.19 8.46
CA ASN A 66 -26.03 0.38 9.48
C ASN A 66 -25.17 0.29 10.73
N ARG A 67 -25.79 0.33 11.91
CA ARG A 67 -25.12 0.14 13.18
C ARG A 67 -25.51 -1.21 13.79
N PRO A 68 -24.62 -2.19 13.81
CA PRO A 68 -24.86 -3.46 14.49
C PRO A 68 -25.16 -3.27 15.99
N PRO A 69 -26.01 -4.12 16.60
CA PRO A 69 -26.24 -4.09 18.04
C PRO A 69 -24.95 -4.41 18.80
N THR A 70 -24.87 -3.93 20.04
CA THR A 70 -23.72 -4.21 20.89
C THR A 70 -23.85 -5.59 21.50
N LEU A 71 -22.83 -6.43 21.30
CA LEU A 71 -22.68 -7.72 21.94
C LEU A 71 -22.00 -7.57 23.32
N LYS A 72 -22.14 -8.57 24.16
CA LYS A 72 -21.30 -8.72 25.36
C LYS A 72 -19.84 -8.93 24.91
N GLU A 73 -18.92 -8.41 25.67
CA GLU A 73 -17.49 -8.46 25.35
C GLU A 73 -16.99 -9.89 25.07
N LYS A 74 -17.41 -10.85 25.89
CA LYS A 74 -17.05 -12.26 25.70
C LYS A 74 -17.52 -12.84 24.36
N ASP A 75 -18.72 -12.44 23.92
CA ASP A 75 -19.31 -12.93 22.68
C ASP A 75 -18.62 -12.28 21.47
N TRP A 76 -18.27 -10.98 21.59
CA TRP A 76 -17.48 -10.28 20.59
C TRP A 76 -16.07 -10.87 20.43
N VAL A 77 -15.36 -11.11 21.55
CA VAL A 77 -14.05 -11.75 21.53
C VAL A 77 -14.11 -13.15 20.92
N HIS A 78 -15.16 -13.93 21.22
CA HIS A 78 -15.33 -15.26 20.64
C HIS A 78 -15.49 -15.20 19.12
N ILE A 79 -16.36 -14.33 18.61
CA ILE A 79 -16.58 -14.16 17.17
C ILE A 79 -15.29 -13.68 16.47
N THR A 80 -14.61 -12.68 17.02
CA THR A 80 -13.39 -12.16 16.42
C THR A 80 -12.25 -13.17 16.40
N ASN A 81 -12.15 -14.02 17.41
CA ASN A 81 -11.18 -15.12 17.42
C ASN A 81 -11.47 -16.14 16.32
N ILE A 82 -12.74 -16.49 16.11
CA ILE A 82 -13.14 -17.40 15.01
C ILE A 82 -12.78 -16.76 13.66
N LEU A 83 -13.09 -15.49 13.46
CA LEU A 83 -12.77 -14.78 12.23
C LEU A 83 -11.27 -14.74 11.97
N LEU A 84 -10.45 -14.42 12.98
CA LEU A 84 -9.00 -14.36 12.85
C LEU A 84 -8.36 -15.74 12.59
N ASN A 85 -8.88 -16.79 13.23
CA ASN A 85 -8.38 -18.15 13.01
C ASN A 85 -8.69 -18.69 11.60
N ASN A 86 -9.76 -18.18 10.98
CA ASN A 86 -10.17 -18.57 9.64
C ASN A 86 -9.83 -17.50 8.58
N ALA A 87 -9.05 -16.48 8.96
CA ALA A 87 -8.73 -15.38 8.06
C ALA A 87 -7.86 -15.86 6.89
N GLU A 88 -8.23 -15.44 5.70
CA GLU A 88 -7.44 -15.64 4.49
C GLU A 88 -6.42 -14.50 4.34
N VAL A 89 -5.14 -14.86 4.28
CA VAL A 89 -4.08 -13.88 4.01
C VAL A 89 -3.92 -13.77 2.50
N THR A 90 -4.14 -12.58 1.98
CA THR A 90 -4.06 -12.29 0.54
C THR A 90 -2.90 -11.34 0.28
N GLU A 91 -2.10 -11.66 -0.71
CA GLU A 91 -1.06 -10.73 -1.18
C GLU A 91 -1.69 -9.45 -1.73
N PRO A 92 -1.08 -8.28 -1.46
CA PRO A 92 -1.55 -7.03 -2.03
C PRO A 92 -1.42 -7.04 -3.56
N ALA A 93 -2.26 -6.28 -4.23
CA ALA A 93 -2.10 -6.06 -5.66
C ALA A 93 -0.72 -5.47 -5.97
N GLU A 94 -0.17 -5.82 -7.14
CA GLU A 94 1.14 -5.34 -7.61
C GLU A 94 1.22 -3.81 -7.53
N GLY A 95 2.33 -3.29 -7.01
CA GLY A 95 2.57 -1.85 -6.84
C GLY A 95 2.01 -1.22 -5.56
N LEU A 96 1.27 -1.96 -4.71
CA LEU A 96 0.78 -1.43 -3.43
C LEU A 96 1.81 -1.52 -2.30
N ARG A 97 2.77 -2.43 -2.39
CA ARG A 97 3.84 -2.52 -1.40
C ARG A 97 4.75 -1.28 -1.50
N THR A 98 5.23 -0.80 -0.37
CA THR A 98 6.15 0.34 -0.32
C THR A 98 7.44 0.07 -1.11
N GLU A 99 7.91 -1.17 -1.11
CA GLU A 99 9.07 -1.62 -1.90
C GLU A 99 8.82 -1.52 -3.41
N ASP A 100 7.62 -1.89 -3.89
CA ASP A 100 7.23 -1.78 -5.30
C ASP A 100 7.15 -0.32 -5.73
N GLN A 101 6.59 0.53 -4.87
CA GLN A 101 6.53 1.98 -5.11
C GLN A 101 7.93 2.59 -5.19
N LEU A 102 8.83 2.19 -4.27
CA LEU A 102 10.22 2.64 -4.31
C LEU A 102 10.93 2.18 -5.59
N HIS A 103 10.72 0.92 -5.99
CA HIS A 103 11.27 0.37 -7.22
C HIS A 103 10.76 1.13 -8.45
N ASN A 104 9.47 1.44 -8.51
CA ASN A 104 8.88 2.24 -9.59
C ASN A 104 9.46 3.67 -9.62
N HIS A 105 9.65 4.31 -8.48
CA HIS A 105 10.30 5.62 -8.39
C HIS A 105 11.77 5.57 -8.82
N LEU A 106 12.47 4.50 -8.48
CA LEU A 106 13.85 4.28 -8.90
C LEU A 106 13.94 4.11 -10.42
N GLN A 107 13.08 3.29 -11.00
CA GLN A 107 12.99 3.10 -12.45
C GLN A 107 12.66 4.42 -13.16
N GLU A 108 11.66 5.15 -12.67
CA GLU A 108 11.30 6.47 -13.21
C GLU A 108 12.51 7.44 -13.17
N TYR A 109 13.23 7.46 -12.05
CA TYR A 109 14.41 8.31 -11.91
C TYR A 109 15.52 7.93 -12.88
N CYS A 110 15.84 6.64 -13.00
CA CYS A 110 16.91 6.17 -13.87
C CYS A 110 16.60 6.36 -15.36
N LEU A 111 15.35 6.22 -15.78
CA LEU A 111 14.96 6.31 -17.19
C LEU A 111 14.63 7.75 -17.66
N ASN A 112 14.05 8.57 -16.78
CA ASN A 112 13.50 9.88 -17.17
C ASN A 112 14.36 11.07 -16.74
N ARG A 113 15.42 10.85 -15.94
CA ARG A 113 16.37 11.92 -15.58
C ARG A 113 17.45 12.08 -16.64
N THR A 114 18.13 13.23 -16.56
CA THR A 114 19.27 13.53 -17.40
C THR A 114 20.29 12.42 -17.34
N GLN A 115 20.56 11.81 -18.47
CA GLN A 115 21.67 10.87 -18.61
C GLN A 115 22.96 11.68 -18.66
N LEU A 116 23.93 11.25 -17.88
CA LEU A 116 25.23 11.89 -17.75
C LEU A 116 26.27 11.15 -18.61
N ASP A 117 27.16 11.92 -19.21
CA ASP A 117 28.21 11.37 -20.09
C ASP A 117 29.36 10.77 -19.29
N SER A 118 29.56 11.22 -18.06
CA SER A 118 30.66 10.77 -17.23
C SER A 118 30.29 10.59 -15.76
N LYS A 119 31.09 9.79 -15.07
CA LYS A 119 30.96 9.55 -13.62
C LYS A 119 31.23 10.81 -12.79
N GLU A 120 32.05 11.70 -13.29
CA GLU A 120 32.47 12.95 -12.66
C GLU A 120 31.28 13.92 -12.53
N ASP A 121 30.28 13.78 -13.38
CA ASP A 121 29.07 14.62 -13.38
C ASP A 121 28.00 14.18 -12.38
N LEU A 122 28.11 12.99 -11.79
CA LEU A 122 27.15 12.45 -10.80
C LEU A 122 26.81 13.42 -9.65
N PRO A 123 27.73 14.25 -9.10
CA PRO A 123 27.40 15.21 -8.06
C PRO A 123 26.39 16.28 -8.49
N ARG A 124 26.27 16.56 -9.79
CA ARG A 124 25.27 17.52 -10.35
C ARG A 124 23.83 16.99 -10.29
N GLY A 125 23.67 15.67 -10.13
CA GLY A 125 22.40 14.96 -10.18
C GLY A 125 22.09 14.45 -11.58
N GLY A 126 21.41 13.33 -11.65
CA GLY A 126 21.17 12.58 -12.88
C GLY A 126 21.64 11.15 -12.73
N THR A 127 21.64 10.43 -13.84
CA THR A 127 22.00 9.01 -13.88
C THR A 127 23.08 8.80 -14.93
N TRP A 128 24.13 8.10 -14.55
CA TRP A 128 25.17 7.65 -15.47
C TRP A 128 25.02 6.15 -15.72
N THR A 129 24.84 5.76 -16.96
CA THR A 129 24.69 4.34 -17.34
C THR A 129 25.98 3.83 -17.95
N ASN A 130 26.50 2.74 -17.41
CA ASN A 130 27.72 2.11 -17.88
C ASN A 130 27.72 0.61 -17.62
N ASN A 131 28.13 -0.19 -18.62
CA ASN A 131 28.23 -1.64 -18.54
C ASN A 131 26.96 -2.36 -18.05
N GLY A 132 25.77 -1.90 -18.44
CA GLY A 132 24.50 -2.49 -18.03
C GLY A 132 24.06 -2.12 -16.61
N TYR A 133 24.60 -1.02 -16.07
CA TYR A 133 24.23 -0.53 -14.74
C TYR A 133 23.97 0.97 -14.74
N HIS A 134 22.92 1.37 -14.03
CA HIS A 134 22.66 2.76 -13.68
C HIS A 134 23.40 3.13 -12.40
N HIS A 135 24.06 4.27 -12.43
CA HIS A 135 24.76 4.89 -11.29
C HIS A 135 24.07 6.22 -10.95
N PHE A 136 23.76 6.45 -9.69
CA PHE A 136 23.13 7.68 -9.23
C PHE A 136 23.55 8.04 -7.81
N VAL A 137 23.45 9.32 -7.45
CA VAL A 137 23.69 9.79 -6.10
C VAL A 137 22.43 9.67 -5.28
N PHE A 138 22.46 8.88 -4.20
CA PHE A 138 21.27 8.64 -3.38
C PHE A 138 20.68 9.93 -2.80
N ASP A 139 21.50 10.84 -2.31
CA ASP A 139 21.06 12.14 -1.79
C ASP A 139 20.22 12.91 -2.83
N LYS A 140 20.64 12.91 -4.10
CA LYS A 140 19.91 13.56 -5.18
C LYS A 140 18.61 12.83 -5.53
N PHE A 141 18.62 11.52 -5.52
CA PHE A 141 17.41 10.71 -5.69
C PHE A 141 16.40 10.99 -4.58
N TYR A 142 16.84 10.94 -3.32
CA TYR A 142 15.96 11.15 -2.17
C TYR A 142 15.38 12.57 -2.16
N HIS A 143 16.21 13.62 -2.15
CA HIS A 143 15.74 15.00 -1.99
C HIS A 143 15.10 15.58 -3.25
N ASN A 144 15.61 15.27 -4.44
CA ASN A 144 15.15 15.90 -5.69
C ASN A 144 14.07 15.10 -6.43
N HIS A 145 13.84 13.84 -6.05
CA HIS A 145 12.82 13.01 -6.68
C HIS A 145 11.79 12.51 -5.65
N LEU A 146 12.21 11.71 -4.68
CA LEU A 146 11.28 11.09 -3.73
C LEU A 146 10.52 12.12 -2.88
N MET A 147 11.21 13.10 -2.28
CA MET A 147 10.54 14.15 -1.47
C MET A 147 9.54 14.97 -2.28
N ARG A 148 9.79 15.20 -3.57
CA ARG A 148 8.82 15.87 -4.45
C ARG A 148 7.58 15.02 -4.75
N LYS A 149 7.72 13.72 -4.67
CA LYS A 149 6.62 12.74 -4.85
C LYS A 149 5.90 12.43 -3.53
N ARG A 150 6.19 13.17 -2.44
CA ARG A 150 5.62 12.98 -1.10
C ARG A 150 5.92 11.59 -0.52
N TRP A 151 7.16 11.14 -0.69
CA TRP A 151 7.63 9.89 -0.12
C TRP A 151 7.68 9.97 1.41
N ASP A 152 7.06 9.01 2.10
CA ASP A 152 6.82 9.07 3.54
C ASP A 152 7.95 8.46 4.38
N LEU A 153 8.78 7.60 3.79
CA LEU A 153 9.87 6.97 4.53
C LEU A 153 11.08 7.90 4.69
N GLY A 154 11.68 7.86 5.89
CA GLY A 154 12.89 8.60 6.18
C GLY A 154 14.12 8.12 5.38
N TYR A 155 15.12 8.98 5.27
CA TYR A 155 16.34 8.80 4.48
C TYR A 155 17.04 7.45 4.73
N SER A 156 17.27 7.09 6.01
CA SER A 156 17.97 5.86 6.38
C SER A 156 17.19 4.61 6.00
N ARG A 157 15.87 4.62 6.24
CA ARG A 157 15.01 3.48 5.91
C ARG A 157 14.88 3.29 4.40
N THR A 158 14.80 4.38 3.65
CA THR A 158 14.79 4.33 2.17
C THR A 158 16.12 3.77 1.64
N ALA A 159 17.25 4.18 2.21
CA ALA A 159 18.56 3.67 1.82
C ALA A 159 18.72 2.16 2.08
N GLU A 160 18.20 1.69 3.21
CA GLU A 160 18.15 0.27 3.56
C GLU A 160 17.30 -0.51 2.56
N MET A 161 16.09 -0.04 2.30
CA MET A 161 15.14 -0.68 1.36
C MET A 161 15.70 -0.75 -0.07
N LEU A 162 16.41 0.28 -0.54
CA LEU A 162 17.09 0.24 -1.85
C LEU A 162 18.10 -0.90 -1.93
N ARG A 163 18.85 -1.15 -0.87
CA ARG A 163 19.83 -2.23 -0.84
C ARG A 163 19.19 -3.61 -0.72
N GLU A 164 18.21 -3.75 0.16
CA GLU A 164 17.63 -5.05 0.49
C GLU A 164 16.58 -5.52 -0.53
N LYS A 165 15.81 -4.58 -1.09
CA LYS A 165 14.62 -4.90 -1.90
C LYS A 165 14.75 -4.50 -3.36
N CYS A 166 15.50 -3.43 -3.67
CA CYS A 166 15.64 -2.94 -5.04
C CYS A 166 16.95 -3.38 -5.72
N GLY A 167 17.73 -4.26 -5.09
CA GLY A 167 18.98 -4.78 -5.66
C GLY A 167 20.09 -3.75 -5.83
N CYS A 168 19.99 -2.61 -5.15
CA CYS A 168 21.01 -1.58 -5.22
C CYS A 168 22.25 -1.94 -4.41
N THR A 169 23.44 -1.68 -4.96
CA THR A 169 24.69 -1.70 -4.21
C THR A 169 25.17 -0.27 -4.02
N ASP A 170 25.75 0.06 -2.86
CA ASP A 170 26.30 1.38 -2.61
C ASP A 170 27.83 1.37 -2.63
N LYS A 171 28.41 2.41 -3.23
CA LYS A 171 29.86 2.63 -3.30
C LYS A 171 30.16 4.08 -2.92
N ARG A 172 31.20 4.28 -2.13
CA ARG A 172 31.68 5.63 -1.84
C ARG A 172 32.73 6.05 -2.86
N ILE A 173 32.52 7.18 -3.50
CA ILE A 173 33.36 7.64 -4.59
C ILE A 173 33.92 9.03 -4.27
N GLY A 174 35.21 9.21 -4.63
CA GLY A 174 35.92 10.48 -4.56
C GLY A 174 36.34 10.90 -3.15
N LYS A 175 37.11 12.03 -3.08
CA LYS A 175 37.62 12.60 -1.82
C LYS A 175 36.49 12.98 -0.84
N ASN A 176 35.34 13.33 -1.33
CA ASN A 176 34.17 13.75 -0.55
C ASN A 176 33.27 12.59 -0.12
N LYS A 177 33.70 11.33 -0.33
CA LYS A 177 32.94 10.11 0.04
C LYS A 177 31.48 10.13 -0.42
N LEU A 178 31.22 10.58 -1.65
CA LEU A 178 29.90 10.61 -2.22
C LEU A 178 29.30 9.21 -2.27
N SER A 179 28.11 9.03 -1.73
CA SER A 179 27.38 7.76 -1.76
C SER A 179 26.70 7.59 -3.12
N VAL A 180 27.25 6.73 -3.96
CA VAL A 180 26.70 6.39 -5.28
C VAL A 180 26.08 5.01 -5.20
N TYR A 181 24.82 4.93 -5.59
CA TYR A 181 24.07 3.69 -5.71
C TYR A 181 24.15 3.17 -7.14
N VAL A 182 24.22 1.87 -7.26
CA VAL A 182 24.33 1.15 -8.53
C VAL A 182 23.23 0.10 -8.58
N VAL A 183 22.50 0.10 -9.67
CA VAL A 183 21.42 -0.87 -9.94
C VAL A 183 21.54 -1.36 -11.39
N GLU A 184 21.07 -2.57 -11.68
CA GLU A 184 20.99 -3.08 -13.04
C GLU A 184 20.19 -2.15 -13.95
N GLU A 185 20.58 -2.07 -15.21
CA GLU A 185 19.94 -1.20 -16.20
C GLU A 185 18.50 -1.64 -16.43
N PHE A 186 17.58 -0.70 -16.25
CA PHE A 186 16.16 -0.92 -16.55
C PHE A 186 15.92 -0.89 -18.05
N GLU A 187 15.19 -1.87 -18.55
CA GLU A 187 14.72 -1.84 -19.93
C GLU A 187 13.76 -0.67 -20.14
N LYS A 188 14.02 0.14 -21.16
CA LYS A 188 13.05 1.13 -21.62
C LYS A 188 11.84 0.37 -22.18
N LYS A 189 10.72 0.39 -21.47
CA LYS A 189 9.45 -0.10 -22.03
C LYS A 189 9.17 0.71 -23.29
N THR A 190 9.39 0.11 -24.43
CA THR A 190 9.20 0.71 -25.75
C THR A 190 7.75 1.19 -25.89
N GLU A 191 7.49 2.26 -26.62
CA GLU A 191 6.15 2.85 -26.82
C GLU A 191 5.07 1.92 -27.38
N GLU A 192 5.44 0.73 -27.83
CA GLU A 192 4.53 -0.34 -28.25
C GLU A 192 3.51 -0.74 -27.16
N TYR A 193 3.88 -0.61 -25.87
CA TYR A 193 2.96 -0.92 -24.77
C TYR A 193 1.87 0.15 -24.61
N LYS A 194 2.20 1.41 -24.90
CA LYS A 194 1.20 2.52 -24.88
C LYS A 194 0.19 2.41 -26.01
N GLN A 195 0.60 1.93 -27.16
CA GLN A 195 -0.31 1.72 -28.31
C GLN A 195 -1.23 0.51 -28.11
N LYS A 196 -0.82 -0.48 -27.34
CA LYS A 196 -1.65 -1.65 -27.04
C LYS A 196 -2.77 -1.31 -26.05
N ILE A 197 -2.48 -0.53 -25.01
CA ILE A 197 -3.48 -0.05 -24.05
C ILE A 197 -4.49 0.88 -24.73
N LEU A 198 -4.04 1.80 -25.59
CA LEU A 198 -4.93 2.72 -26.33
C LEU A 198 -5.83 2.01 -27.35
N LYS A 199 -5.49 0.81 -27.80
CA LYS A 199 -6.32 0.01 -28.71
C LYS A 199 -7.35 -0.87 -27.99
N GLU A 200 -7.11 -1.17 -26.71
CA GLU A 200 -8.05 -1.96 -25.89
C GLU A 200 -9.10 -1.10 -25.19
N GLU A 201 -8.91 0.22 -25.08
CA GLU A 201 -9.83 1.15 -24.42
C GLU A 201 -10.81 1.86 -25.36
N THR A 202 -10.89 1.53 -26.63
CA THR A 202 -11.96 2.03 -27.51
C THR A 202 -13.04 0.98 -27.70
N PRO A 203 -14.08 0.92 -26.86
CA PRO A 203 -15.32 0.25 -27.22
C PRO A 203 -16.10 1.13 -28.20
N TYR A 204 -16.61 0.51 -29.24
CA TYR A 204 -17.54 1.08 -30.20
C TYR A 204 -18.80 1.61 -29.54
#